data_22b724adee6b908ae85d38b6c3971d64
#
_entry.id   22b724adee6b908ae85d38b6c3971d64
#
_cell.length_a   1.000
_cell.length_b   1.000
_cell.length_c   1.000
_cell.angle_alpha   90.00
_cell.angle_beta   90.00
_cell.angle_gamma   90.00
#
_symmetry.space_group_name_H-M   'P 1'
#
loop_
_entity.id
_entity.type
_entity.pdbx_description
1 polymer ?
#
loop_
_entity_poly.entity_id
_entity_poly.type
_entity_poly.pdbx_seq_one_letter_code
_entity_poly.pdbx_strand_id
1 'polypeptide(L)'
;MITTPKFRNINGSSFHQELKRRVNNYFIENNKPQTGNFSLYFKAVLFWIAYIALYIHVVFFTPGTWWSISECLLMGGLTAAIGFNVMHDGGHGSFSNSKFWNKIAAYSVNALGASGLMWSNKHNIVHHTYTNIDGIDDDIEIKPMLRMCPTQKKYFIHRFQHVYVWFLYTLLLIVWVFASDYTKYFKKKVGIVPLKKLSAFDHFAFWTAKIGYYFMMIALPIYMVAFVSWLVGFLVLTMFAGLILSVVFQLAHTVEETAFPTPMENNDIENEWAIHQIQTTANFATRNKLICWLVGGLNFQIEHHLFPKISHIHYPAISKIIKKTCDEFNIKYIEYRHMRDAVVSHTLHLKRMGTI
;
A
#
# COMPACT_ATOMS: atom_id res chain seq x y z
N MET A 1 -21.90 -19.32 6.12
CA MET A 1 -20.50 -18.86 5.99
C MET A 1 -20.44 -17.97 4.76
N ILE A 2 -19.93 -16.76 4.86
CA ILE A 2 -19.68 -15.93 3.67
C ILE A 2 -18.49 -16.56 2.98
N THR A 3 -18.71 -17.13 1.78
CA THR A 3 -17.64 -17.69 0.94
C THR A 3 -17.05 -16.58 0.09
N THR A 4 -15.74 -16.62 -0.12
CA THR A 4 -15.07 -15.66 -1.03
C THR A 4 -15.52 -15.92 -2.48
N PRO A 5 -15.77 -14.86 -3.28
CA PRO A 5 -16.20 -15.01 -4.67
C PRO A 5 -15.12 -15.63 -5.54
N LYS A 6 -15.54 -16.24 -6.65
CA LYS A 6 -14.66 -16.85 -7.66
C LYS A 6 -14.69 -16.02 -8.94
N PHE A 7 -13.52 -15.82 -9.52
CA PHE A 7 -13.43 -15.19 -10.85
C PHE A 7 -13.81 -16.20 -11.93
N ARG A 8 -14.76 -15.81 -12.77
CA ARG A 8 -15.23 -16.58 -13.91
C ARG A 8 -14.86 -15.87 -15.20
N ASN A 9 -14.08 -16.54 -16.04
CA ASN A 9 -13.83 -16.04 -17.38
C ASN A 9 -15.02 -16.38 -18.30
N ILE A 10 -16.17 -15.73 -18.05
CA ILE A 10 -17.42 -16.01 -18.78
C ILE A 10 -17.26 -15.66 -20.27
N ASN A 11 -16.49 -14.63 -20.58
CA ASN A 11 -16.26 -14.15 -21.94
C ASN A 11 -15.16 -14.92 -22.68
N GLY A 12 -14.55 -15.96 -22.05
CA GLY A 12 -13.48 -16.77 -22.66
C GLY A 12 -12.24 -15.98 -23.04
N SER A 13 -11.96 -14.85 -22.34
CA SER A 13 -10.81 -14.01 -22.62
C SER A 13 -9.49 -14.77 -22.45
N SER A 14 -8.58 -14.58 -23.40
CA SER A 14 -7.18 -15.04 -23.28
C SER A 14 -6.23 -13.92 -22.83
N PHE A 15 -6.78 -12.81 -22.33
CA PHE A 15 -6.02 -11.60 -22.00
C PHE A 15 -4.88 -11.87 -21.01
N HIS A 16 -5.17 -12.53 -19.89
CA HIS A 16 -4.15 -12.80 -18.87
C HIS A 16 -3.01 -13.69 -19.40
N GLN A 17 -3.34 -14.71 -20.20
CA GLN A 17 -2.33 -15.59 -20.78
C GLN A 17 -1.42 -14.82 -21.75
N GLU A 18 -2.02 -14.03 -22.65
CA GLU A 18 -1.27 -13.26 -23.63
C GLU A 18 -0.39 -12.18 -22.97
N LEU A 19 -0.96 -11.48 -21.98
CA LEU A 19 -0.21 -10.48 -21.21
C LEU A 19 0.99 -11.10 -20.50
N LYS A 20 0.78 -12.23 -19.81
CA LYS A 20 1.85 -12.97 -19.13
C LYS A 20 2.94 -13.43 -20.10
N ARG A 21 2.55 -13.93 -21.28
CA ARG A 21 3.48 -14.33 -22.34
C ARG A 21 4.36 -13.16 -22.78
N ARG A 22 3.76 -12.00 -23.08
CA ARG A 22 4.48 -10.79 -23.54
C ARG A 22 5.44 -10.26 -22.48
N VAL A 23 4.99 -10.17 -21.24
CA VAL A 23 5.84 -9.69 -20.14
C VAL A 23 7.00 -10.66 -19.89
N ASN A 24 6.77 -11.98 -19.91
CA ASN A 24 7.85 -12.96 -19.78
C ASN A 24 8.86 -12.87 -20.93
N ASN A 25 8.39 -12.75 -22.17
CA ASN A 25 9.26 -12.59 -23.32
C ASN A 25 10.16 -11.35 -23.19
N TYR A 26 9.61 -10.22 -22.70
CA TYR A 26 10.41 -9.03 -22.44
C TYR A 26 11.63 -9.30 -21.53
N PHE A 27 11.45 -10.07 -20.46
CA PHE A 27 12.56 -10.40 -19.56
C PHE A 27 13.56 -11.36 -20.19
N ILE A 28 13.10 -12.35 -20.94
CA ILE A 28 13.95 -13.32 -21.66
C ILE A 28 14.78 -12.61 -22.74
N GLU A 29 14.13 -11.83 -23.60
CA GLU A 29 14.78 -11.15 -24.73
C GLU A 29 15.79 -10.09 -24.27
N ASN A 30 15.57 -9.47 -23.12
CA ASN A 30 16.47 -8.47 -22.56
C ASN A 30 17.46 -9.04 -21.54
N ASN A 31 17.45 -10.35 -21.28
CA ASN A 31 18.29 -11.04 -20.29
C ASN A 31 18.28 -10.33 -18.92
N LYS A 32 17.10 -9.94 -18.44
CA LYS A 32 16.90 -9.21 -17.18
C LYS A 32 16.26 -10.10 -16.13
N PRO A 33 16.73 -10.04 -14.86
CA PRO A 33 15.97 -10.64 -13.75
C PRO A 33 14.68 -9.84 -13.50
N GLN A 34 13.64 -10.52 -13.00
CA GLN A 34 12.39 -9.88 -12.61
C GLN A 34 12.47 -9.18 -11.25
N THR A 35 13.52 -9.43 -10.49
CA THR A 35 13.76 -8.88 -9.15
C THR A 35 14.53 -7.57 -9.19
N GLY A 36 14.71 -6.97 -8.01
CA GLY A 36 15.47 -5.74 -7.82
C GLY A 36 16.95 -5.85 -8.24
N ASN A 37 17.58 -4.70 -8.35
CA ASN A 37 18.99 -4.55 -8.76
C ASN A 37 19.77 -3.73 -7.74
N PHE A 38 21.05 -3.50 -8.03
CA PHE A 38 21.95 -2.71 -7.17
C PHE A 38 21.39 -1.32 -6.83
N SER A 39 20.76 -0.62 -7.77
CA SER A 39 20.18 0.71 -7.52
C SER A 39 19.08 0.67 -6.46
N LEU A 40 18.24 -0.38 -6.47
CA LEU A 40 17.22 -0.58 -5.45
C LEU A 40 17.85 -0.88 -4.09
N TYR A 41 18.87 -1.73 -4.04
CA TYR A 41 19.55 -2.06 -2.78
C TYR A 41 20.26 -0.85 -2.17
N PHE A 42 20.96 -0.08 -3.01
CA PHE A 42 21.61 1.18 -2.59
C PHE A 42 20.58 2.17 -2.03
N LYS A 43 19.44 2.34 -2.72
CA LYS A 43 18.34 3.20 -2.25
C LYS A 43 17.80 2.73 -0.90
N ALA A 44 17.59 1.43 -0.72
CA ALA A 44 17.11 0.86 0.54
C ALA A 44 18.07 1.15 1.71
N VAL A 45 19.37 0.95 1.49
CA VAL A 45 20.41 1.25 2.48
C VAL A 45 20.45 2.75 2.79
N LEU A 46 20.38 3.61 1.76
CA LEU A 46 20.37 5.06 1.93
C LEU A 46 19.18 5.52 2.78
N PHE A 47 17.98 5.02 2.52
CA PHE A 47 16.79 5.38 3.30
C PHE A 47 16.92 4.97 4.77
N TRP A 48 17.43 3.78 5.03
CA TRP A 48 17.65 3.32 6.41
C TRP A 48 18.74 4.10 7.12
N ILE A 49 19.87 4.39 6.47
CA ILE A 49 20.93 5.22 7.07
C ILE A 49 20.39 6.62 7.38
N ALA A 50 19.67 7.24 6.45
CA ALA A 50 19.08 8.55 6.68
C ALA A 50 18.06 8.53 7.84
N TYR A 51 17.18 7.52 7.88
CA TYR A 51 16.20 7.37 8.96
C TYR A 51 16.87 7.23 10.35
N ILE A 52 17.87 6.35 10.44
CA ILE A 52 18.61 6.12 11.69
C ILE A 52 19.40 7.35 12.11
N ALA A 53 20.06 8.04 11.18
CA ALA A 53 20.82 9.26 11.46
C ALA A 53 19.90 10.38 11.98
N LEU A 54 18.75 10.60 11.36
CA LEU A 54 17.77 11.60 11.82
C LEU A 54 17.20 11.22 13.20
N TYR A 55 16.88 9.94 13.41
CA TYR A 55 16.41 9.46 14.71
C TYR A 55 17.43 9.74 15.82
N ILE A 56 18.70 9.38 15.58
CA ILE A 56 19.79 9.63 16.55
C ILE A 56 19.92 11.13 16.80
N HIS A 57 19.89 11.96 15.77
CA HIS A 57 20.06 13.40 15.91
C HIS A 57 18.90 14.04 16.71
N VAL A 58 17.64 13.72 16.37
CA VAL A 58 16.47 14.27 17.08
C VAL A 58 16.43 13.82 18.54
N VAL A 59 16.72 12.54 18.83
CA VAL A 59 16.54 11.98 20.17
C VAL A 59 17.70 12.28 21.10
N PHE A 60 18.94 12.23 20.62
CA PHE A 60 20.12 12.32 21.49
C PHE A 60 20.82 13.69 21.45
N PHE A 61 20.65 14.46 20.37
CA PHE A 61 21.26 15.79 20.25
C PHE A 61 20.25 16.92 20.43
N THR A 62 18.94 16.61 20.38
CA THR A 62 17.83 17.54 20.65
C THR A 62 18.03 18.91 19.98
N PRO A 63 18.10 18.98 18.65
CA PRO A 63 18.27 20.23 17.92
C PRO A 63 17.10 21.18 18.22
N GLY A 64 17.25 22.47 17.92
CA GLY A 64 16.19 23.45 18.16
C GLY A 64 14.85 23.07 17.51
N THR A 65 13.74 23.55 18.06
CA THR A 65 12.37 23.13 17.76
C THR A 65 12.06 23.00 16.27
N TRP A 66 12.40 23.98 15.47
CA TRP A 66 12.10 23.96 14.01
C TRP A 66 12.92 22.91 13.26
N TRP A 67 14.16 22.66 13.68
CA TRP A 67 14.98 21.59 13.15
C TRP A 67 14.39 20.22 13.49
N SER A 68 14.01 20.02 14.76
CA SER A 68 13.37 18.76 15.19
C SER A 68 12.07 18.48 14.43
N ILE A 69 11.23 19.49 14.22
CA ILE A 69 9.99 19.34 13.41
C ILE A 69 10.32 18.96 11.97
N SER A 70 11.30 19.63 11.34
CA SER A 70 11.71 19.33 9.97
C SER A 70 12.26 17.91 9.83
N GLU A 71 13.06 17.46 10.80
CA GLU A 71 13.61 16.10 10.83
C GLU A 71 12.52 15.05 11.08
N CYS A 72 11.55 15.31 11.94
CA CYS A 72 10.39 14.45 12.14
C CYS A 72 9.53 14.33 10.86
N LEU A 73 9.34 15.42 10.09
CA LEU A 73 8.71 15.37 8.78
C LEU A 73 9.51 14.50 7.80
N LEU A 74 10.83 14.68 7.72
CA LEU A 74 11.71 13.86 6.87
C LEU A 74 11.64 12.39 7.27
N MET A 75 11.67 12.09 8.57
CA MET A 75 11.50 10.72 9.07
C MET A 75 10.14 10.13 8.70
N GLY A 76 9.07 10.93 8.76
CA GLY A 76 7.74 10.52 8.28
C GLY A 76 7.74 10.18 6.78
N GLY A 77 8.37 11.01 5.96
CA GLY A 77 8.58 10.75 4.53
C GLY A 77 9.40 9.48 4.29
N LEU A 78 10.49 9.28 5.04
CA LEU A 78 11.32 8.08 4.96
C LEU A 78 10.58 6.82 5.44
N THR A 79 9.72 6.92 6.46
CA THR A 79 8.85 5.81 6.89
C THR A 79 7.99 5.32 5.72
N ALA A 80 7.33 6.24 5.02
CA ALA A 80 6.55 5.89 3.83
C ALA A 80 7.43 5.35 2.69
N ALA A 81 8.57 5.99 2.42
CA ALA A 81 9.49 5.56 1.36
C ALA A 81 10.09 4.17 1.60
N ILE A 82 10.47 3.84 2.84
CA ILE A 82 10.93 2.49 3.23
C ILE A 82 9.78 1.49 3.05
N GLY A 83 8.57 1.85 3.47
CA GLY A 83 7.38 1.05 3.24
C GLY A 83 7.19 0.70 1.77
N PHE A 84 7.22 1.67 0.90
CA PHE A 84 6.99 1.50 -0.54
C PHE A 84 8.13 0.80 -1.28
N ASN A 85 9.37 1.14 -0.98
CA ASN A 85 10.53 0.71 -1.78
C ASN A 85 11.20 -0.57 -1.26
N VAL A 86 11.10 -0.85 0.02
CA VAL A 86 11.82 -1.95 0.67
C VAL A 86 10.85 -3.02 1.15
N MET A 87 9.98 -2.65 2.06
CA MET A 87 9.03 -3.58 2.67
C MET A 87 8.09 -4.20 1.63
N HIS A 88 7.55 -3.37 0.75
CA HIS A 88 6.54 -3.77 -0.22
C HIS A 88 7.10 -4.78 -1.25
N ASP A 89 8.23 -4.46 -1.90
CA ASP A 89 8.90 -5.41 -2.81
C ASP A 89 9.35 -6.68 -2.05
N GLY A 90 9.87 -6.54 -0.83
CA GLY A 90 10.22 -7.67 0.01
C GLY A 90 9.04 -8.57 0.34
N GLY A 91 7.88 -7.97 0.67
CA GLY A 91 6.63 -8.66 0.98
C GLY A 91 6.05 -9.44 -0.19
N HIS A 92 6.27 -8.99 -1.43
CA HIS A 92 5.91 -9.70 -2.65
C HIS A 92 6.99 -10.67 -3.15
N GLY A 93 8.18 -10.66 -2.54
CA GLY A 93 9.31 -11.50 -2.96
C GLY A 93 10.00 -11.00 -4.22
N SER A 94 9.82 -9.74 -4.58
CA SER A 94 10.38 -9.09 -5.78
C SER A 94 11.63 -8.24 -5.52
N PHE A 95 11.97 -7.99 -4.23
CA PHE A 95 13.13 -7.20 -3.85
C PHE A 95 14.44 -7.84 -4.30
N SER A 96 14.57 -9.17 -4.14
CA SER A 96 15.81 -9.91 -4.46
C SER A 96 15.50 -11.32 -4.95
N ASN A 97 16.44 -11.95 -5.65
CA ASN A 97 16.41 -13.39 -5.98
C ASN A 97 16.53 -14.28 -4.72
N SER A 98 17.05 -13.75 -3.63
CA SER A 98 17.22 -14.46 -2.36
C SER A 98 15.97 -14.34 -1.48
N LYS A 99 15.40 -15.47 -1.08
CA LYS A 99 14.30 -15.54 -0.11
C LYS A 99 14.67 -14.89 1.23
N PHE A 100 15.93 -14.98 1.64
CA PHE A 100 16.43 -14.40 2.88
C PHE A 100 16.35 -12.87 2.83
N TRP A 101 16.88 -12.25 1.77
CA TRP A 101 16.85 -10.78 1.62
C TRP A 101 15.43 -10.25 1.41
N ASN A 102 14.56 -10.98 0.70
CA ASN A 102 13.15 -10.63 0.62
C ASN A 102 12.48 -10.63 2.01
N LYS A 103 12.80 -11.61 2.85
CA LYS A 103 12.28 -11.68 4.21
C LYS A 103 12.77 -10.52 5.07
N ILE A 104 14.07 -10.17 5.02
CA ILE A 104 14.62 -9.01 5.72
C ILE A 104 13.93 -7.71 5.25
N ALA A 105 13.81 -7.51 3.94
CA ALA A 105 13.14 -6.36 3.37
C ALA A 105 11.66 -6.29 3.81
N ALA A 106 10.92 -7.40 3.79
CA ALA A 106 9.53 -7.48 4.26
C ALA A 106 9.40 -7.14 5.75
N TYR A 107 10.34 -7.60 6.58
CA TYR A 107 10.33 -7.34 8.02
C TYR A 107 10.77 -5.91 8.39
N SER A 108 11.24 -5.10 7.45
CA SER A 108 11.57 -3.70 7.71
C SER A 108 10.39 -2.89 8.26
N VAL A 109 9.16 -3.25 7.90
CA VAL A 109 7.95 -2.63 8.46
C VAL A 109 7.78 -2.89 9.96
N ASN A 110 8.33 -3.98 10.48
CA ASN A 110 8.27 -4.29 11.90
C ASN A 110 9.10 -3.29 12.73
N ALA A 111 10.22 -2.82 12.18
CA ALA A 111 11.01 -1.75 12.80
C ALA A 111 10.29 -0.39 12.77
N LEU A 112 9.37 -0.20 11.81
CA LEU A 112 8.51 0.99 11.69
C LEU A 112 7.17 0.86 12.45
N GLY A 113 7.02 -0.20 13.26
CA GLY A 113 5.90 -0.39 14.19
C GLY A 113 4.74 -1.22 13.67
N ALA A 114 4.63 -1.46 12.37
CA ALA A 114 3.57 -2.29 11.81
C ALA A 114 4.01 -3.77 11.71
N SER A 115 3.05 -4.68 11.55
CA SER A 115 3.33 -6.10 11.43
C SER A 115 3.38 -6.54 9.96
N GLY A 116 4.54 -6.95 9.47
CA GLY A 116 4.70 -7.50 8.13
C GLY A 116 3.85 -8.73 7.88
N LEU A 117 3.63 -9.56 8.90
CA LEU A 117 2.75 -10.72 8.81
C LEU A 117 1.28 -10.32 8.59
N MET A 118 0.77 -9.36 9.38
CA MET A 118 -0.62 -8.88 9.23
C MET A 118 -0.80 -8.15 7.90
N TRP A 119 0.19 -7.33 7.52
CA TRP A 119 0.20 -6.65 6.24
C TRP A 119 0.19 -7.64 5.06
N SER A 120 1.05 -8.67 5.08
CA SER A 120 1.13 -9.66 4.00
C SER A 120 -0.20 -10.41 3.80
N ASN A 121 -0.90 -10.76 4.88
CA ASN A 121 -2.22 -11.38 4.76
C ASN A 121 -3.27 -10.40 4.23
N LYS A 122 -3.26 -9.15 4.69
CA LYS A 122 -4.17 -8.12 4.20
C LYS A 122 -3.91 -7.81 2.73
N HIS A 123 -2.67 -7.51 2.38
CA HIS A 123 -2.29 -6.97 1.08
C HIS A 123 -2.16 -8.06 0.02
N ASN A 124 -1.31 -9.08 0.25
CA ASN A 124 -1.02 -10.08 -0.79
C ASN A 124 -2.15 -11.07 -1.02
N ILE A 125 -2.98 -11.36 0.01
CA ILE A 125 -4.04 -12.37 -0.11
C ILE A 125 -5.39 -11.72 -0.35
N VAL A 126 -5.76 -10.72 0.47
CA VAL A 126 -7.11 -10.14 0.39
C VAL A 126 -7.18 -9.08 -0.71
N HIS A 127 -6.37 -8.04 -0.60
CA HIS A 127 -6.42 -6.89 -1.49
C HIS A 127 -6.07 -7.25 -2.95
N HIS A 128 -4.95 -7.91 -3.22
CA HIS A 128 -4.56 -8.34 -4.58
C HIS A 128 -5.48 -9.38 -5.21
N THR A 129 -6.30 -10.05 -4.43
CA THR A 129 -7.30 -10.96 -4.99
C THR A 129 -8.63 -10.26 -5.24
N TYR A 130 -9.09 -9.45 -4.28
CA TYR A 130 -10.46 -8.93 -4.22
C TYR A 130 -10.52 -7.41 -4.19
N THR A 131 -9.63 -6.74 -4.91
CA THR A 131 -9.52 -5.27 -4.96
C THR A 131 -10.89 -4.62 -5.20
N ASN A 132 -11.25 -3.64 -4.36
CA ASN A 132 -12.50 -2.87 -4.42
C ASN A 132 -13.80 -3.68 -4.27
N ILE A 133 -13.77 -4.90 -3.73
CA ILE A 133 -14.99 -5.65 -3.43
C ILE A 133 -15.44 -5.33 -2.01
N ASP A 134 -16.63 -4.70 -1.88
CA ASP A 134 -17.22 -4.31 -0.59
C ASP A 134 -17.42 -5.52 0.34
N GLY A 135 -17.07 -5.35 1.61
CA GLY A 135 -17.14 -6.39 2.63
C GLY A 135 -15.99 -7.40 2.60
N ILE A 136 -15.08 -7.35 1.60
CA ILE A 136 -13.93 -8.24 1.48
C ILE A 136 -12.62 -7.47 1.50
N ASP A 137 -12.47 -6.46 0.64
CA ASP A 137 -11.26 -5.63 0.59
C ASP A 137 -11.20 -4.67 1.78
N ASP A 138 -10.30 -4.96 2.71
CA ASP A 138 -10.09 -4.19 3.95
C ASP A 138 -9.61 -2.74 3.67
N ASP A 139 -9.11 -2.45 2.46
CA ASP A 139 -8.61 -1.11 2.09
C ASP A 139 -9.71 -0.10 1.80
N ILE A 140 -10.92 -0.57 1.49
CA ILE A 140 -12.11 0.27 1.35
C ILE A 140 -13.07 0.18 2.56
N GLU A 141 -12.73 -0.61 3.59
CA GLU A 141 -13.57 -0.85 4.77
C GLU A 141 -13.27 0.13 5.91
N ILE A 142 -13.45 1.44 5.68
CA ILE A 142 -13.23 2.51 6.67
C ILE A 142 -14.55 2.93 7.33
N LYS A 143 -15.50 2.01 7.42
CA LYS A 143 -16.83 2.23 8.02
C LYS A 143 -16.72 2.52 9.52
N PRO A 144 -17.58 3.40 10.09
CA PRO A 144 -18.59 4.24 9.43
C PRO A 144 -18.07 5.59 8.95
N MET A 145 -16.76 5.85 9.04
CA MET A 145 -16.16 7.18 8.82
C MET A 145 -16.15 7.59 7.34
N LEU A 146 -15.95 6.64 6.43
CA LEU A 146 -15.94 6.87 4.99
C LEU A 146 -16.86 5.88 4.27
N ARG A 147 -17.49 6.35 3.21
CA ARG A 147 -18.20 5.55 2.22
C ARG A 147 -17.42 5.58 0.91
N MET A 148 -16.75 4.48 0.59
CA MET A 148 -15.83 4.37 -0.54
C MET A 148 -16.51 3.86 -1.82
N CYS A 149 -17.62 3.11 -1.67
CA CYS A 149 -18.35 2.53 -2.81
C CYS A 149 -19.86 2.62 -2.64
N PRO A 150 -20.64 2.47 -3.74
CA PRO A 150 -22.09 2.65 -3.72
C PRO A 150 -22.85 1.67 -2.83
N THR A 151 -22.32 0.45 -2.63
CA THR A 151 -22.95 -0.60 -1.83
C THR A 151 -22.88 -0.37 -0.33
N GLN A 152 -21.95 0.48 0.12
CA GLN A 152 -21.79 0.81 1.54
C GLN A 152 -22.90 1.72 2.04
N LYS A 153 -23.32 1.51 3.31
CA LYS A 153 -24.35 2.32 3.95
C LYS A 153 -23.95 3.78 4.03
N LYS A 154 -24.84 4.67 3.59
CA LYS A 154 -24.66 6.12 3.65
C LYS A 154 -25.10 6.66 5.00
N TYR A 155 -24.28 7.58 5.55
CA TYR A 155 -24.60 8.39 6.73
C TYR A 155 -24.51 9.88 6.38
N PHE A 156 -25.19 10.73 7.16
CA PHE A 156 -25.20 12.19 6.92
C PHE A 156 -23.82 12.79 6.83
N ILE A 157 -22.86 12.35 7.66
CA ILE A 157 -21.49 12.86 7.69
C ILE A 157 -20.76 12.67 6.36
N HIS A 158 -21.09 11.63 5.59
CA HIS A 158 -20.40 11.31 4.34
C HIS A 158 -20.50 12.42 3.30
N ARG A 159 -21.53 13.30 3.38
CA ARG A 159 -21.63 14.44 2.45
C ARG A 159 -20.40 15.38 2.53
N PHE A 160 -19.67 15.34 3.64
CA PHE A 160 -18.48 16.14 3.87
C PHE A 160 -17.18 15.33 3.79
N GLN A 161 -17.24 14.03 3.48
CA GLN A 161 -16.08 13.15 3.54
C GLN A 161 -14.93 13.57 2.62
N HIS A 162 -15.21 14.19 1.49
CA HIS A 162 -14.23 14.73 0.56
C HIS A 162 -13.37 15.87 1.17
N VAL A 163 -13.79 16.43 2.31
CA VAL A 163 -13.04 17.45 3.06
C VAL A 163 -12.29 16.81 4.22
N TYR A 164 -12.98 16.08 5.10
CA TYR A 164 -12.34 15.55 6.31
C TYR A 164 -11.47 14.31 6.09
N VAL A 165 -11.55 13.68 4.92
CA VAL A 165 -10.74 12.50 4.58
C VAL A 165 -9.23 12.78 4.69
N TRP A 166 -8.81 13.97 4.34
CA TRP A 166 -7.39 14.36 4.42
C TRP A 166 -6.86 14.31 5.84
N PHE A 167 -7.68 14.68 6.82
CA PHE A 167 -7.34 14.49 8.23
C PHE A 167 -7.33 13.00 8.62
N LEU A 168 -8.33 12.22 8.21
CA LEU A 168 -8.36 10.78 8.51
C LEU A 168 -7.14 10.05 7.92
N TYR A 169 -6.67 10.45 6.75
CA TYR A 169 -5.48 9.87 6.13
C TYR A 169 -4.21 10.08 6.96
N THR A 170 -4.10 11.20 7.68
CA THR A 170 -2.97 11.39 8.60
C THR A 170 -2.94 10.37 9.73
N LEU A 171 -4.08 9.82 10.11
CA LEU A 171 -4.19 8.87 11.22
C LEU A 171 -3.86 7.41 10.82
N LEU A 172 -3.67 7.12 9.52
CA LEU A 172 -3.50 5.75 9.03
C LEU A 172 -2.40 4.99 9.78
N LEU A 173 -1.21 5.55 9.90
CA LEU A 173 -0.09 4.86 10.55
C LEU A 173 -0.35 4.62 12.04
N ILE A 174 -0.95 5.59 12.72
CA ILE A 174 -1.32 5.47 14.15
C ILE A 174 -2.33 4.32 14.32
N VAL A 175 -3.42 4.35 13.53
CA VAL A 175 -4.44 3.30 13.59
C VAL A 175 -3.86 1.94 13.20
N TRP A 176 -2.98 1.88 12.21
CA TRP A 176 -2.35 0.64 11.79
C TRP A 176 -1.51 0.03 12.91
N VAL A 177 -0.58 0.80 13.49
CA VAL A 177 0.37 0.34 14.50
C VAL A 177 -0.30 0.00 15.83
N PHE A 178 -1.26 0.82 16.28
CA PHE A 178 -1.83 0.74 17.64
C PHE A 178 -3.19 0.03 17.72
N ALA A 179 -3.88 -0.16 16.61
CA ALA A 179 -5.21 -0.79 16.62
C ALA A 179 -5.38 -1.92 15.60
N SER A 180 -5.10 -1.67 14.31
CA SER A 180 -5.44 -2.60 13.23
C SER A 180 -4.68 -3.93 13.33
N ASP A 181 -3.36 -3.87 13.57
CA ASP A 181 -2.55 -5.08 13.73
C ASP A 181 -3.01 -5.96 14.89
N TYR A 182 -3.34 -5.35 16.04
CA TYR A 182 -3.86 -6.08 17.20
C TYR A 182 -5.23 -6.68 16.93
N THR A 183 -6.10 -5.90 16.28
CA THR A 183 -7.43 -6.38 15.90
C THR A 183 -7.33 -7.63 15.02
N LYS A 184 -6.47 -7.62 14.00
CA LYS A 184 -6.23 -8.75 13.12
C LYS A 184 -5.59 -9.94 13.86
N TYR A 185 -4.60 -9.66 14.70
CA TYR A 185 -3.90 -10.68 15.49
C TYR A 185 -4.85 -11.44 16.42
N PHE A 186 -5.70 -10.74 17.18
CA PHE A 186 -6.62 -11.37 18.14
C PHE A 186 -7.85 -11.99 17.46
N LYS A 187 -8.40 -11.34 16.44
CA LYS A 187 -9.53 -11.87 15.67
C LYS A 187 -9.13 -13.01 14.73
N LYS A 188 -7.83 -13.21 14.49
CA LYS A 188 -7.28 -14.24 13.58
C LYS A 188 -7.90 -14.20 12.18
N LYS A 189 -8.23 -13.01 11.68
CA LYS A 189 -8.80 -12.79 10.35
C LYS A 189 -8.53 -11.37 9.84
N VAL A 190 -8.54 -11.22 8.51
CA VAL A 190 -8.56 -9.93 7.80
C VAL A 190 -9.87 -9.85 7.03
N GLY A 191 -10.71 -8.87 7.34
CA GLY A 191 -12.08 -8.86 6.83
C GLY A 191 -12.79 -10.17 7.16
N ILE A 192 -13.22 -10.89 6.13
CA ILE A 192 -13.85 -12.22 6.23
C ILE A 192 -12.84 -13.37 6.09
N VAL A 193 -11.61 -13.10 5.64
CA VAL A 193 -10.60 -14.12 5.33
C VAL A 193 -9.83 -14.51 6.60
N PRO A 194 -9.84 -15.79 7.01
CA PRO A 194 -9.10 -16.24 8.19
C PRO A 194 -7.59 -16.18 7.95
N LEU A 195 -6.84 -15.81 9.00
CA LEU A 195 -5.39 -15.92 8.99
C LEU A 195 -4.98 -17.40 9.03
N LYS A 196 -3.86 -17.71 8.38
CA LYS A 196 -3.20 -19.00 8.60
C LYS A 196 -2.84 -19.15 10.08
N LYS A 197 -2.82 -20.41 10.58
CA LYS A 197 -2.38 -20.70 11.96
C LYS A 197 -0.99 -20.11 12.18
N LEU A 198 -0.88 -19.22 13.16
CA LEU A 198 0.39 -18.59 13.52
C LEU A 198 1.29 -19.60 14.22
N SER A 199 2.56 -19.63 13.82
CA SER A 199 3.61 -20.42 14.48
C SER A 199 4.09 -19.72 15.77
N ALA A 200 4.81 -20.42 16.61
CA ALA A 200 5.46 -19.83 17.78
C ALA A 200 6.42 -18.68 17.40
N PHE A 201 7.11 -18.82 16.25
CA PHE A 201 7.98 -17.76 15.72
C PHE A 201 7.17 -16.53 15.30
N ASP A 202 5.98 -16.69 14.69
CA ASP A 202 5.13 -15.55 14.31
C ASP A 202 4.66 -14.76 15.54
N HIS A 203 4.28 -15.46 16.61
CA HIS A 203 3.93 -14.83 17.88
C HIS A 203 5.12 -14.07 18.48
N PHE A 204 6.28 -14.71 18.54
CA PHE A 204 7.51 -14.08 19.04
C PHE A 204 7.87 -12.83 18.21
N ALA A 205 7.91 -12.95 16.89
CA ALA A 205 8.25 -11.86 15.99
C ALA A 205 7.28 -10.68 16.11
N PHE A 206 5.96 -10.96 16.23
CA PHE A 206 4.94 -9.93 16.41
C PHE A 206 5.18 -9.13 17.70
N TRP A 207 5.29 -9.81 18.84
CA TRP A 207 5.41 -9.13 20.13
C TRP A 207 6.76 -8.44 20.31
N THR A 208 7.85 -9.07 19.89
CA THR A 208 9.19 -8.45 19.93
C THR A 208 9.25 -7.17 19.09
N ALA A 209 8.66 -7.18 17.90
CA ALA A 209 8.58 -5.98 17.07
C ALA A 209 7.77 -4.87 17.73
N LYS A 210 6.60 -5.18 18.30
CA LYS A 210 5.76 -4.19 19.00
C LYS A 210 6.45 -3.60 20.23
N ILE A 211 7.02 -4.44 21.06
CA ILE A 211 7.77 -4.01 22.27
C ILE A 211 8.99 -3.16 21.87
N GLY A 212 9.76 -3.62 20.88
CA GLY A 212 10.90 -2.88 20.36
C GLY A 212 10.53 -1.50 19.80
N TYR A 213 9.44 -1.43 19.02
CA TYR A 213 8.93 -0.16 18.51
C TYR A 213 8.49 0.78 19.64
N TYR A 214 7.74 0.28 20.63
CA TYR A 214 7.31 1.09 21.76
C TYR A 214 8.47 1.60 22.60
N PHE A 215 9.48 0.75 22.80
CA PHE A 215 10.69 1.20 23.47
C PHE A 215 11.42 2.29 22.68
N MET A 216 11.70 2.04 21.40
CA MET A 216 12.48 2.95 20.56
C MET A 216 11.73 4.24 20.20
N MET A 217 10.43 4.18 19.95
CA MET A 217 9.67 5.33 19.42
C MET A 217 8.86 6.06 20.49
N ILE A 218 8.71 5.49 21.68
CA ILE A 218 7.93 6.10 22.77
C ILE A 218 8.77 6.23 24.03
N ALA A 219 9.17 5.12 24.67
CA ALA A 219 9.78 5.16 25.99
C ALA A 219 11.14 5.90 26.00
N LEU A 220 12.04 5.52 25.10
CA LEU A 220 13.36 6.14 25.00
C LEU A 220 13.29 7.63 24.61
N PRO A 221 12.53 8.06 23.60
CA PRO A 221 12.41 9.49 23.30
C PRO A 221 11.76 10.29 24.43
N ILE A 222 10.72 9.78 25.11
CA ILE A 222 10.14 10.47 26.28
C ILE A 222 11.19 10.72 27.36
N TYR A 223 12.04 9.71 27.64
CA TYR A 223 13.12 9.83 28.61
C TYR A 223 14.17 10.85 28.19
N MET A 224 14.51 10.93 26.89
CA MET A 224 15.58 11.80 26.37
C MET A 224 15.14 13.25 26.17
N VAL A 225 13.92 13.48 25.61
CA VAL A 225 13.49 14.83 25.16
C VAL A 225 12.27 15.37 25.90
N ALA A 226 11.78 14.71 26.89
CA ALA A 226 10.54 14.97 27.64
C ALA A 226 9.25 14.75 26.83
N PHE A 227 8.15 14.54 27.58
CA PHE A 227 6.86 14.08 27.02
C PHE A 227 6.27 14.97 25.93
N VAL A 228 6.23 16.29 26.14
CA VAL A 228 5.59 17.20 25.18
C VAL A 228 6.36 17.28 23.87
N SER A 229 7.68 17.38 23.93
CA SER A 229 8.55 17.41 22.76
C SER A 229 8.45 16.11 21.96
N TRP A 230 8.47 14.96 22.67
CA TRP A 230 8.22 13.67 22.05
C TRP A 230 6.85 13.60 21.37
N LEU A 231 5.77 14.01 22.06
CA LEU A 231 4.41 13.91 21.54
C LEU A 231 4.26 14.70 20.24
N VAL A 232 4.76 15.93 20.19
CA VAL A 232 4.74 16.76 18.99
C VAL A 232 5.51 16.09 17.85
N GLY A 233 6.76 15.67 18.11
CA GLY A 233 7.59 15.01 17.09
C GLY A 233 6.98 13.70 16.60
N PHE A 234 6.45 12.88 17.50
CA PHE A 234 5.79 11.63 17.18
C PHE A 234 4.53 11.83 16.32
N LEU A 235 3.70 12.81 16.66
CA LEU A 235 2.52 13.14 15.85
C LEU A 235 2.91 13.69 14.48
N VAL A 236 3.88 14.59 14.40
CA VAL A 236 4.37 15.11 13.10
C VAL A 236 4.86 13.99 12.21
N LEU A 237 5.71 13.10 12.72
CA LEU A 237 6.24 11.96 11.98
C LEU A 237 5.13 11.02 11.50
N THR A 238 4.29 10.57 12.44
CA THR A 238 3.30 9.52 12.16
C THR A 238 2.15 10.02 11.30
N MET A 239 1.71 11.27 11.49
CA MET A 239 0.64 11.87 10.68
C MET A 239 1.12 12.16 9.26
N PHE A 240 2.35 12.63 9.08
CA PHE A 240 2.91 12.87 7.76
C PHE A 240 3.13 11.54 7.00
N ALA A 241 3.67 10.52 7.65
CA ALA A 241 3.79 9.19 7.07
C ALA A 241 2.41 8.61 6.70
N GLY A 242 1.43 8.71 7.59
CA GLY A 242 0.06 8.26 7.37
C GLY A 242 -0.59 8.93 6.15
N LEU A 243 -0.43 10.25 6.02
CA LEU A 243 -0.93 11.00 4.88
C LEU A 243 -0.33 10.49 3.55
N ILE A 244 1.01 10.35 3.49
CA ILE A 244 1.69 9.89 2.28
C ILE A 244 1.25 8.46 1.92
N LEU A 245 1.21 7.55 2.90
CA LEU A 245 0.78 6.17 2.70
C LEU A 245 -0.65 6.10 2.18
N SER A 246 -1.58 6.81 2.83
CA SER A 246 -2.99 6.82 2.43
C SER A 246 -3.18 7.38 1.01
N VAL A 247 -2.56 8.53 0.72
CA VAL A 247 -2.71 9.16 -0.59
C VAL A 247 -2.22 8.23 -1.70
N VAL A 248 -1.04 7.65 -1.57
CA VAL A 248 -0.48 6.78 -2.62
C VAL A 248 -1.37 5.56 -2.88
N PHE A 249 -1.89 4.92 -1.82
CA PHE A 249 -2.78 3.75 -1.98
C PHE A 249 -4.16 4.14 -2.51
N GLN A 250 -4.77 5.20 -1.98
CA GLN A 250 -6.14 5.54 -2.34
C GLN A 250 -6.28 6.13 -3.74
N LEU A 251 -5.27 6.86 -4.23
CA LEU A 251 -5.26 7.36 -5.61
C LEU A 251 -5.24 6.25 -6.67
N ALA A 252 -4.81 5.06 -6.29
CA ALA A 252 -4.80 3.90 -7.16
C ALA A 252 -6.16 3.21 -7.30
N HIS A 253 -7.03 3.27 -6.27
CA HIS A 253 -8.19 2.40 -6.17
C HIS A 253 -9.52 3.12 -6.04
N THR A 254 -9.53 4.34 -5.49
CA THR A 254 -10.76 5.07 -5.18
C THR A 254 -10.85 6.39 -5.93
N VAL A 255 -10.80 6.32 -7.25
CA VAL A 255 -10.95 7.44 -8.19
C VAL A 255 -12.21 7.26 -9.04
N GLU A 256 -12.65 8.31 -9.75
CA GLU A 256 -13.93 8.29 -10.48
C GLU A 256 -14.05 7.18 -11.52
N GLU A 257 -12.92 6.76 -12.12
CA GLU A 257 -12.90 5.80 -13.21
C GLU A 257 -12.72 4.35 -12.77
N THR A 258 -12.34 4.09 -11.52
CA THR A 258 -12.16 2.72 -11.00
C THR A 258 -13.51 2.08 -10.67
N ALA A 259 -13.60 0.78 -10.93
CA ALA A 259 -14.79 -0.01 -10.66
C ALA A 259 -14.84 -0.53 -9.20
N PHE A 260 -16.06 -0.75 -8.72
CA PHE A 260 -16.35 -1.42 -7.45
C PHE A 260 -17.28 -2.62 -7.76
N PRO A 261 -16.72 -3.75 -8.21
CA PRO A 261 -17.52 -4.89 -8.63
C PRO A 261 -18.29 -5.51 -7.47
N THR A 262 -19.52 -5.89 -7.73
CA THR A 262 -20.35 -6.65 -6.79
C THR A 262 -20.43 -8.09 -7.28
N PRO A 263 -20.20 -9.09 -6.41
CA PRO A 263 -20.40 -10.48 -6.78
C PRO A 263 -21.84 -10.74 -7.26
N MET A 264 -21.99 -11.60 -8.24
CA MET A 264 -23.29 -12.05 -8.76
C MET A 264 -24.02 -12.91 -7.69
N GLU A 265 -25.28 -13.25 -7.92
CA GLU A 265 -26.10 -14.06 -7.01
C GLU A 265 -25.46 -15.43 -6.68
N ASN A 266 -24.73 -16.02 -7.62
CA ASN A 266 -23.98 -17.27 -7.43
C ASN A 266 -22.61 -17.09 -6.74
N ASN A 267 -22.31 -15.87 -6.26
CA ASN A 267 -21.04 -15.47 -5.65
C ASN A 267 -19.83 -15.58 -6.61
N ASP A 268 -20.03 -15.33 -7.89
CA ASP A 268 -18.99 -15.24 -8.91
C ASP A 268 -18.71 -13.78 -9.30
N ILE A 269 -17.49 -13.49 -9.73
CA ILE A 269 -17.10 -12.24 -10.42
C ILE A 269 -17.07 -12.52 -11.91
N GLU A 270 -17.72 -11.68 -12.70
CA GLU A 270 -17.95 -11.89 -14.12
C GLU A 270 -16.68 -12.02 -14.96
N ASN A 271 -15.67 -11.19 -14.66
CA ASN A 271 -14.44 -11.13 -15.44
C ASN A 271 -13.35 -12.05 -14.87
N GLU A 272 -12.37 -12.40 -15.72
CA GLU A 272 -11.15 -13.02 -15.24
C GLU A 272 -10.39 -12.07 -14.30
N TRP A 273 -9.60 -12.62 -13.38
CA TRP A 273 -8.88 -11.87 -12.36
C TRP A 273 -8.04 -10.69 -12.91
N ALA A 274 -7.36 -10.87 -14.05
CA ALA A 274 -6.52 -9.81 -14.61
C ALA A 274 -7.33 -8.60 -15.11
N ILE A 275 -8.49 -8.83 -15.72
CA ILE A 275 -9.41 -7.76 -16.15
C ILE A 275 -9.97 -7.03 -14.92
N HIS A 276 -10.36 -7.77 -13.88
CA HIS A 276 -10.80 -7.19 -12.61
C HIS A 276 -9.72 -6.26 -12.02
N GLN A 277 -8.44 -6.70 -11.98
CA GLN A 277 -7.36 -5.86 -11.46
C GLN A 277 -7.21 -4.54 -12.23
N ILE A 278 -7.31 -4.57 -13.58
CA ILE A 278 -7.22 -3.35 -14.40
C ILE A 278 -8.42 -2.42 -14.16
N GLN A 279 -9.62 -2.97 -14.03
CA GLN A 279 -10.84 -2.17 -13.83
C GLN A 279 -10.90 -1.51 -12.46
N THR A 280 -10.26 -2.10 -11.45
CA THR A 280 -10.27 -1.64 -10.06
C THR A 280 -9.03 -0.82 -9.69
N THR A 281 -8.14 -0.57 -10.66
CA THR A 281 -6.84 0.05 -10.41
C THR A 281 -6.53 1.14 -11.43
N ALA A 282 -5.92 2.23 -10.99
CA ALA A 282 -5.48 3.34 -11.82
C ALA A 282 -4.01 3.67 -11.58
N ASN A 283 -3.31 4.07 -12.63
CA ASN A 283 -1.98 4.63 -12.55
C ASN A 283 -2.03 6.16 -12.43
N PHE A 284 -1.02 6.77 -11.82
CA PHE A 284 -0.94 8.22 -11.72
C PHE A 284 0.51 8.72 -11.80
N ALA A 285 0.70 9.91 -12.38
CA ALA A 285 2.01 10.57 -12.49
C ALA A 285 3.14 9.68 -13.04
N THR A 286 2.84 8.76 -13.95
CA THR A 286 3.80 7.74 -14.47
C THR A 286 5.01 8.34 -15.18
N ARG A 287 4.91 9.61 -15.64
CA ARG A 287 6.02 10.34 -16.28
C ARG A 287 6.91 11.08 -15.28
N ASN A 288 6.51 11.18 -14.01
CA ASN A 288 7.29 11.87 -12.98
C ASN A 288 8.27 10.90 -12.31
N LYS A 289 9.54 10.97 -12.73
CA LYS A 289 10.62 10.11 -12.23
C LYS A 289 10.86 10.26 -10.73
N LEU A 290 10.70 11.47 -10.17
CA LEU A 290 10.90 11.72 -8.74
C LEU A 290 9.80 11.07 -7.91
N ILE A 291 8.53 11.25 -8.30
CA ILE A 291 7.40 10.56 -7.64
C ILE A 291 7.61 9.05 -7.72
N CYS A 292 7.87 8.51 -8.91
CA CYS A 292 8.11 7.08 -9.10
C CYS A 292 9.24 6.55 -8.20
N TRP A 293 10.34 7.31 -8.08
CA TRP A 293 11.49 6.95 -7.23
C TRP A 293 11.13 6.96 -5.74
N LEU A 294 10.41 7.98 -5.28
CA LEU A 294 10.02 8.12 -3.88
C LEU A 294 8.98 7.07 -3.45
N VAL A 295 7.97 6.82 -4.29
CA VAL A 295 6.87 5.90 -3.96
C VAL A 295 7.13 4.45 -4.39
N GLY A 296 8.37 4.09 -4.77
CA GLY A 296 8.72 2.71 -5.13
C GLY A 296 7.88 2.18 -6.29
N GLY A 297 7.63 3.02 -7.32
CA GLY A 297 6.84 2.62 -8.48
C GLY A 297 5.36 2.36 -8.20
N LEU A 298 4.85 2.60 -6.98
CA LEU A 298 3.45 2.38 -6.64
C LEU A 298 2.48 3.40 -7.28
N ASN A 299 2.99 4.29 -8.09
CA ASN A 299 2.22 5.07 -9.05
C ASN A 299 1.94 4.32 -10.37
N PHE A 300 2.49 3.10 -10.53
CA PHE A 300 2.22 2.11 -11.57
C PHE A 300 1.43 0.93 -10.95
N GLN A 301 0.26 1.22 -10.45
CA GLN A 301 -0.51 0.24 -9.66
C GLN A 301 -1.09 -0.90 -10.50
N ILE A 302 -1.45 -0.64 -11.76
CA ILE A 302 -1.92 -1.68 -12.69
C ILE A 302 -0.83 -2.74 -12.89
N GLU A 303 0.42 -2.31 -13.09
CA GLU A 303 1.58 -3.17 -13.23
C GLU A 303 1.83 -3.96 -11.95
N HIS A 304 1.72 -3.28 -10.82
CA HIS A 304 1.88 -3.87 -9.50
C HIS A 304 0.83 -4.95 -9.23
N HIS A 305 -0.44 -4.67 -9.46
CA HIS A 305 -1.52 -5.63 -9.25
C HIS A 305 -1.43 -6.86 -10.14
N LEU A 306 -1.07 -6.68 -11.41
CA LEU A 306 -0.93 -7.78 -12.36
C LEU A 306 0.33 -8.62 -12.14
N PHE A 307 1.43 -7.99 -11.71
CA PHE A 307 2.75 -8.62 -11.58
C PHE A 307 3.46 -8.27 -10.26
N PRO A 308 2.86 -8.57 -9.10
CA PRO A 308 3.42 -8.17 -7.80
C PRO A 308 4.78 -8.81 -7.49
N LYS A 309 5.12 -9.93 -8.16
CA LYS A 309 6.42 -10.61 -8.04
C LYS A 309 7.51 -10.02 -8.93
N ILE A 310 7.19 -9.02 -9.74
CA ILE A 310 8.16 -8.25 -10.51
C ILE A 310 8.50 -6.98 -9.73
N SER A 311 9.79 -6.68 -9.55
CA SER A 311 10.21 -5.48 -8.83
C SER A 311 9.76 -4.20 -9.54
N HIS A 312 9.38 -3.21 -8.76
CA HIS A 312 8.90 -1.91 -9.25
C HIS A 312 9.86 -1.19 -10.21
N ILE A 313 11.14 -1.52 -10.18
CA ILE A 313 12.12 -0.92 -11.11
C ILE A 313 11.82 -1.23 -12.58
N HIS A 314 11.02 -2.28 -12.84
CA HIS A 314 10.62 -2.71 -14.18
C HIS A 314 9.26 -2.16 -14.62
N TYR A 315 8.45 -1.61 -13.72
CA TYR A 315 7.10 -1.14 -14.05
C TYR A 315 7.04 -0.13 -15.20
N PRO A 316 7.95 0.87 -15.31
CA PRO A 316 7.92 1.77 -16.46
C PRO A 316 8.17 1.11 -17.82
N ALA A 317 8.83 -0.05 -17.84
CA ALA A 317 9.07 -0.80 -19.07
C ALA A 317 7.88 -1.70 -19.42
N ILE A 318 7.36 -2.44 -18.44
CA ILE A 318 6.23 -3.37 -18.68
C ILE A 318 4.90 -2.64 -18.85
N SER A 319 4.75 -1.40 -18.33
CA SER A 319 3.53 -0.60 -18.52
C SER A 319 3.20 -0.38 -20.01
N LYS A 320 4.22 -0.22 -20.85
CA LYS A 320 4.03 -0.07 -22.29
C LYS A 320 3.45 -1.34 -22.93
N ILE A 321 3.88 -2.51 -22.45
CA ILE A 321 3.39 -3.82 -22.92
C ILE A 321 1.95 -4.00 -22.47
N ILE A 322 1.67 -3.71 -21.19
CA ILE A 322 0.33 -3.86 -20.60
C ILE A 322 -0.66 -2.94 -21.33
N LYS A 323 -0.32 -1.67 -21.48
CA LYS A 323 -1.16 -0.68 -22.16
C LYS A 323 -1.49 -1.11 -23.59
N LYS A 324 -0.48 -1.51 -24.37
CA LYS A 324 -0.68 -2.03 -25.75
C LYS A 324 -1.59 -3.26 -25.76
N THR A 325 -1.40 -4.19 -24.81
CA THR A 325 -2.24 -5.38 -24.73
C THR A 325 -3.69 -5.02 -24.33
N CYS A 326 -3.88 -4.07 -23.42
CA CYS A 326 -5.21 -3.56 -23.08
C CYS A 326 -5.92 -2.95 -24.30
N ASP A 327 -5.21 -2.14 -25.10
CA ASP A 327 -5.76 -1.54 -26.31
C ASP A 327 -6.21 -2.62 -27.33
N GLU A 328 -5.41 -3.68 -27.54
CA GLU A 328 -5.74 -4.79 -28.44
C GLU A 328 -6.95 -5.62 -27.98
N PHE A 329 -7.18 -5.71 -26.68
CA PHE A 329 -8.31 -6.43 -26.08
C PHE A 329 -9.50 -5.54 -25.73
N ASN A 330 -9.48 -4.24 -26.12
CA ASN A 330 -10.50 -3.25 -25.77
C ASN A 330 -10.76 -3.11 -24.27
N ILE A 331 -9.70 -3.25 -23.45
CA ILE A 331 -9.74 -3.06 -22.00
C ILE A 331 -9.26 -1.67 -21.68
N LYS A 332 -10.06 -0.90 -20.94
CA LYS A 332 -9.70 0.46 -20.53
C LYS A 332 -8.53 0.44 -19.54
N TYR A 333 -7.41 1.09 -19.92
CA TYR A 333 -6.27 1.31 -19.07
C TYR A 333 -6.35 2.71 -18.46
N ILE A 334 -6.55 2.79 -17.12
CA ILE A 334 -6.80 4.04 -16.41
C ILE A 334 -5.47 4.67 -15.99
N GLU A 335 -5.16 5.86 -16.51
CA GLU A 335 -3.92 6.57 -16.23
C GLU A 335 -4.14 8.07 -16.09
N TYR A 336 -3.86 8.63 -14.93
CA TYR A 336 -3.84 10.07 -14.68
C TYR A 336 -2.45 10.64 -14.96
N ARG A 337 -2.37 11.60 -15.88
CA ARG A 337 -1.08 12.18 -16.31
C ARG A 337 -0.30 12.82 -15.16
N HIS A 338 -0.98 13.53 -14.27
CA HIS A 338 -0.39 14.19 -13.12
C HIS A 338 -1.00 13.69 -11.81
N MET A 339 -0.23 13.76 -10.73
CA MET A 339 -0.72 13.40 -9.39
C MET A 339 -1.93 14.24 -8.97
N ARG A 340 -1.92 15.55 -9.29
CA ARG A 340 -3.06 16.44 -9.00
C ARG A 340 -4.37 15.96 -9.63
N ASP A 341 -4.31 15.41 -10.85
CA ASP A 341 -5.51 14.96 -11.57
C ASP A 341 -6.12 13.75 -10.87
N ALA A 342 -5.29 12.83 -10.36
CA ALA A 342 -5.72 11.71 -9.53
C ALA A 342 -6.29 12.19 -8.18
N VAL A 343 -5.66 13.19 -7.53
CA VAL A 343 -6.16 13.80 -6.28
C VAL A 343 -7.53 14.44 -6.48
N VAL A 344 -7.72 15.17 -7.58
CA VAL A 344 -9.02 15.78 -7.92
C VAL A 344 -10.06 14.68 -8.16
N SER A 345 -9.73 13.67 -8.97
CA SER A 345 -10.63 12.54 -9.24
C SER A 345 -11.02 11.77 -7.96
N HIS A 346 -10.06 11.51 -7.08
CA HIS A 346 -10.34 10.91 -5.77
C HIS A 346 -11.28 11.77 -4.91
N THR A 347 -11.03 13.07 -4.85
CA THR A 347 -11.86 14.00 -4.10
C THR A 347 -13.30 14.04 -4.64
N LEU A 348 -13.45 14.05 -5.97
CA LEU A 348 -14.76 14.02 -6.64
C LEU A 348 -15.46 12.67 -6.43
N HIS A 349 -14.73 11.56 -6.50
CA HIS A 349 -15.26 10.24 -6.17
C HIS A 349 -15.84 10.22 -4.75
N LEU A 350 -15.09 10.68 -3.75
CA LEU A 350 -15.58 10.74 -2.36
C LEU A 350 -16.77 11.68 -2.20
N LYS A 351 -16.77 12.83 -2.87
CA LYS A 351 -17.93 13.74 -2.88
C LYS A 351 -19.16 13.05 -3.45
N ARG A 352 -19.01 12.36 -4.58
CA ARG A 352 -20.08 11.58 -5.22
C ARG A 352 -20.61 10.49 -4.28
N MET A 353 -19.72 9.67 -3.66
CA MET A 353 -20.11 8.63 -2.71
C MET A 353 -20.86 9.20 -1.48
N GLY A 354 -20.58 10.42 -1.09
CA GLY A 354 -21.27 11.10 0.02
C GLY A 354 -22.64 11.67 -0.36
N THR A 355 -22.95 11.80 -1.66
CA THR A 355 -24.21 12.44 -2.15
C THR A 355 -25.23 11.46 -2.70
N ILE A 356 -24.81 10.42 -3.42
CA ILE A 356 -25.69 9.37 -3.97
C ILE A 356 -26.26 8.42 -2.94
#